data_9eae963e11e4d65a15b6981c0df9e740
#
_entry.id   9eae963e11e4d65a15b6981c0df9e740
#
_cell.length_a   1.000
_cell.length_b   1.000
_cell.length_c   1.000
_cell.angle_alpha   90.00
_cell.angle_beta   90.00
_cell.angle_gamma   90.00
#
_symmetry.space_group_name_H-M   'P 1'
#
loop_
_entity.id
_entity.type
_entity.pdbx_description
1 polymer ?
#
loop_
_entity_poly.entity_id
_entity_poly.type
_entity_poly.pdbx_seq_one_letter_code
_entity_poly.pdbx_strand_id
1 'polypeptide(L)'
;MIHFQQPYASIEIEQDKSLLILTWHGFANSEEYREAQNKALSLSRQYNIHCWISNMKDMKAIRQADQDWSVNEWLPQFLALNIRKWAIIISDDMFNQMAMSSMMGKMRPHLTHPVEYFQDLNTAKNWAERA
;
A
#
# COMPACT_ATOMS: atom_id res chain seq x y z
N MET A 1 10.07 5.68 11.74
CA MET A 1 10.26 4.58 12.71
C MET A 1 9.57 3.31 12.19
N ILE A 2 10.25 2.20 12.30
CA ILE A 2 9.73 0.91 11.82
C ILE A 2 8.80 0.31 12.87
N HIS A 3 7.59 -0.05 12.49
CA HIS A 3 6.56 -0.63 13.35
C HIS A 3 6.25 -2.08 13.05
N PHE A 4 6.74 -2.59 11.93
CA PHE A 4 6.53 -3.97 11.51
C PHE A 4 7.65 -4.35 10.56
N GLN A 5 8.29 -5.49 10.81
CA GLN A 5 9.38 -5.93 9.94
C GLN A 5 9.40 -7.44 9.85
N GLN A 6 9.20 -7.94 8.64
CA GLN A 6 9.25 -9.35 8.28
C GLN A 6 10.04 -9.49 6.99
N PRO A 7 10.52 -10.69 6.64
CA PRO A 7 11.24 -10.87 5.37
C PRO A 7 10.44 -10.46 4.13
N TYR A 8 9.12 -10.55 4.19
CA TYR A 8 8.24 -10.26 3.03
C TYR A 8 7.72 -8.82 3.01
N ALA A 9 7.77 -8.09 4.11
CA ALA A 9 7.26 -6.71 4.15
C ALA A 9 7.73 -5.98 5.40
N SER A 10 7.78 -4.65 5.30
CA SER A 10 8.02 -3.79 6.45
C SER A 10 7.09 -2.59 6.40
N ILE A 11 6.80 -2.01 7.58
CA ILE A 11 5.98 -0.82 7.70
C ILE A 11 6.74 0.23 8.50
N GLU A 12 6.90 1.40 7.90
CA GLU A 12 7.54 2.54 8.53
C GLU A 12 6.54 3.68 8.65
N ILE A 13 6.56 4.38 9.78
CA ILE A 13 5.70 5.53 10.03
C ILE A 13 6.55 6.75 10.35
N GLU A 14 6.27 7.85 9.65
CA GLU A 14 6.82 9.17 9.95
C GLU A 14 5.67 9.99 10.52
N GLN A 15 5.57 10.03 11.86
CA GLN A 15 4.42 10.62 12.54
C GLN A 15 4.25 12.11 12.26
N ASP A 16 5.36 12.84 12.20
CA ASP A 16 5.34 14.28 11.94
C ASP A 16 4.75 14.61 10.57
N LYS A 17 4.74 13.63 9.65
CA LYS A 17 4.19 13.79 8.31
C LYS A 17 2.90 13.03 8.09
N SER A 18 2.41 12.33 9.11
CA SER A 18 1.24 11.45 9.03
C SER A 18 1.36 10.48 7.86
N LEU A 19 2.56 9.92 7.68
CA LEU A 19 2.93 9.10 6.52
C LEU A 19 3.21 7.67 6.94
N LEU A 20 2.60 6.72 6.22
CA LEU A 20 2.89 5.29 6.35
C LEU A 20 3.50 4.77 5.06
N ILE A 21 4.58 4.02 5.17
CA ILE A 21 5.24 3.37 4.03
C ILE A 21 5.21 1.87 4.25
N LEU A 22 4.48 1.17 3.38
CA LEU A 22 4.44 -0.30 3.37
C LEU A 22 5.31 -0.78 2.22
N THR A 23 6.44 -1.40 2.56
CA THR A 23 7.41 -1.89 1.58
C THR A 23 7.33 -3.41 1.49
N TRP A 24 7.17 -3.92 0.27
CA TRP A 24 7.07 -5.36 0.00
C TRP A 24 8.38 -5.91 -0.54
N HIS A 25 8.67 -7.17 -0.23
CA HIS A 25 9.88 -7.85 -0.68
C HIS A 25 9.54 -9.25 -1.19
N GLY A 26 9.77 -9.50 -2.47
CA GLY A 26 9.57 -10.81 -3.07
C GLY A 26 8.12 -11.25 -3.09
N PHE A 27 7.91 -12.54 -2.94
CA PHE A 27 6.57 -13.14 -2.92
C PHE A 27 6.06 -13.28 -1.49
N ALA A 28 4.84 -12.83 -1.25
CA ALA A 28 4.14 -13.02 0.02
C ALA A 28 2.99 -14.00 -0.20
N ASN A 29 2.91 -15.06 0.62
CA ASN A 29 1.77 -15.96 0.56
C ASN A 29 0.53 -15.25 1.14
N SER A 30 -0.64 -15.90 1.07
CA SER A 30 -1.89 -15.24 1.47
C SER A 30 -1.89 -14.80 2.93
N GLU A 31 -1.39 -15.64 3.83
CA GLU A 31 -1.31 -15.29 5.24
C GLU A 31 -0.40 -14.08 5.46
N GLU A 32 0.76 -14.08 4.84
CA GLU A 32 1.73 -12.99 4.94
C GLU A 32 1.19 -11.70 4.34
N TYR A 33 0.60 -11.79 3.16
CA TYR A 33 0.05 -10.64 2.46
C TYR A 33 -1.05 -9.97 3.30
N ARG A 34 -1.98 -10.76 3.81
CA ARG A 34 -3.11 -10.25 4.60
C ARG A 34 -2.65 -9.72 5.95
N GLU A 35 -1.66 -10.36 6.57
CA GLU A 35 -1.09 -9.89 7.83
C GLU A 35 -0.51 -8.49 7.69
N ALA A 36 0.33 -8.27 6.67
CA ALA A 36 0.96 -6.98 6.45
C ALA A 36 -0.09 -5.89 6.14
N GLN A 37 -1.05 -6.20 5.28
CA GLN A 37 -2.12 -5.27 4.92
C GLN A 37 -2.98 -4.90 6.13
N ASN A 38 -3.36 -5.90 6.92
CA ASN A 38 -4.18 -5.65 8.12
C ASN A 38 -3.40 -4.86 9.17
N LYS A 39 -2.11 -5.15 9.32
CA LYS A 39 -1.26 -4.39 10.24
C LYS A 39 -1.14 -2.94 9.81
N ALA A 40 -0.98 -2.69 8.52
CA ALA A 40 -0.92 -1.34 8.00
C ALA A 40 -2.22 -0.57 8.23
N LEU A 41 -3.38 -1.22 8.05
CA LEU A 41 -4.67 -0.62 8.36
C LEU A 41 -4.79 -0.25 9.84
N SER A 42 -4.41 -1.18 10.71
CA SER A 42 -4.46 -0.98 12.17
C SER A 42 -3.58 0.19 12.59
N LEU A 43 -2.36 0.24 12.09
CA LEU A 43 -1.43 1.33 12.40
C LEU A 43 -1.92 2.66 11.84
N SER A 44 -2.55 2.66 10.69
CA SER A 44 -3.11 3.87 10.09
C SER A 44 -4.22 4.47 10.96
N ARG A 45 -5.05 3.61 11.56
CA ARG A 45 -6.07 4.07 12.51
C ARG A 45 -5.43 4.61 13.77
N GLN A 46 -4.45 3.88 14.31
CA GLN A 46 -3.79 4.25 15.56
C GLN A 46 -3.08 5.59 15.47
N TYR A 47 -2.40 5.85 14.37
CA TYR A 47 -1.57 7.04 14.19
C TYR A 47 -2.23 8.12 13.33
N ASN A 48 -3.49 7.93 12.94
CA ASN A 48 -4.24 8.87 12.11
C ASN A 48 -3.45 9.26 10.85
N ILE A 49 -3.07 8.25 10.07
CA ILE A 49 -2.26 8.42 8.86
C ILE A 49 -3.08 9.11 7.77
N HIS A 50 -2.49 10.09 7.09
CA HIS A 50 -3.11 10.82 5.98
C HIS A 50 -2.52 10.46 4.62
N CYS A 51 -1.29 9.98 4.59
CA CYS A 51 -0.61 9.63 3.35
C CYS A 51 -0.11 8.19 3.44
N TRP A 52 -0.38 7.40 2.41
CA TRP A 52 0.02 6.00 2.36
C TRP A 52 0.88 5.78 1.12
N ILE A 53 2.06 5.20 1.31
CA ILE A 53 2.93 4.79 0.21
C ILE A 53 3.00 3.27 0.19
N SER A 54 2.57 2.67 -0.92
CA SER A 54 2.73 1.24 -1.17
C SER A 54 3.96 1.06 -2.06
N ASN A 55 5.07 0.64 -1.46
CA ASN A 55 6.32 0.42 -2.19
C ASN A 55 6.37 -1.03 -2.66
N MET A 56 6.07 -1.24 -3.94
CA MET A 56 6.04 -2.57 -4.54
C MET A 56 7.23 -2.84 -5.45
N LYS A 57 8.27 -2.02 -5.37
CA LYS A 57 9.42 -2.09 -6.27
C LYS A 57 9.96 -3.51 -6.42
N ASP A 58 10.17 -4.19 -5.31
CA ASP A 58 10.75 -5.53 -5.26
C ASP A 58 9.71 -6.63 -5.04
N MET A 59 8.44 -6.31 -5.13
CA MET A 59 7.36 -7.29 -4.92
C MET A 59 7.12 -8.11 -6.18
N LYS A 60 6.95 -9.42 -6.00
CA LYS A 60 6.58 -10.34 -7.07
C LYS A 60 5.07 -10.42 -7.22
N ALA A 61 4.59 -11.50 -7.87
CA ALA A 61 3.17 -11.68 -8.15
C ALA A 61 2.29 -11.65 -6.88
N ILE A 62 1.04 -11.22 -7.05
CA ILE A 62 0.02 -11.29 -6.01
C ILE A 62 -1.00 -12.33 -6.44
N ARG A 63 -1.29 -13.30 -5.57
CA ARG A 63 -2.24 -14.38 -5.88
C ARG A 63 -3.62 -13.81 -6.17
N GLN A 64 -4.36 -14.45 -7.07
CA GLN A 64 -5.70 -14.01 -7.43
C GLN A 64 -6.61 -13.90 -6.20
N ALA A 65 -6.55 -14.88 -5.29
CA ALA A 65 -7.35 -14.85 -4.07
C ALA A 65 -7.04 -13.61 -3.21
N ASP A 66 -5.79 -13.16 -3.20
CA ASP A 66 -5.39 -12.00 -2.43
C ASP A 66 -5.77 -10.69 -3.14
N GLN A 67 -5.78 -10.70 -4.47
CA GLN A 67 -6.32 -9.58 -5.24
C GLN A 67 -7.81 -9.40 -4.93
N ASP A 68 -8.56 -10.49 -4.94
CA ASP A 68 -9.99 -10.46 -4.64
C ASP A 68 -10.25 -10.01 -3.19
N TRP A 69 -9.46 -10.52 -2.26
CA TRP A 69 -9.53 -10.11 -0.86
C TRP A 69 -9.25 -8.61 -0.70
N SER A 70 -8.28 -8.09 -1.44
CA SER A 70 -7.93 -6.67 -1.37
C SER A 70 -9.09 -5.79 -1.82
N VAL A 71 -9.77 -6.18 -2.88
CA VAL A 71 -10.92 -5.41 -3.38
C VAL A 71 -12.13 -5.55 -2.46
N ASN A 72 -12.40 -6.77 -1.98
CA ASN A 72 -13.63 -7.06 -1.26
C ASN A 72 -13.55 -6.78 0.25
N GLU A 73 -12.39 -7.01 0.87
CA GLU A 73 -12.22 -6.90 2.33
C GLU A 73 -11.34 -5.73 2.75
N TRP A 74 -10.20 -5.54 2.09
CA TRP A 74 -9.26 -4.49 2.46
C TRP A 74 -9.76 -3.10 2.07
N LEU A 75 -10.26 -2.95 0.86
CA LEU A 75 -10.66 -1.64 0.34
C LEU A 75 -11.69 -0.92 1.21
N PRO A 76 -12.78 -1.57 1.68
CA PRO A 76 -13.74 -0.87 2.53
C PRO A 76 -13.10 -0.32 3.81
N GLN A 77 -12.14 -1.03 4.39
CA GLN A 77 -11.44 -0.57 5.59
C GLN A 77 -10.50 0.58 5.28
N PHE A 78 -9.84 0.53 4.12
CA PHE A 78 -8.96 1.60 3.66
C PHE A 78 -9.77 2.88 3.41
N LEU A 79 -10.94 2.76 2.80
CA LEU A 79 -11.81 3.90 2.53
C LEU A 79 -12.34 4.55 3.82
N ALA A 80 -12.40 3.81 4.91
CA ALA A 80 -12.83 4.34 6.20
C ALA A 80 -11.74 5.12 6.94
N LEU A 81 -10.50 5.08 6.43
CA LEU A 81 -9.39 5.85 7.00
C LEU A 81 -9.44 7.31 6.52
N ASN A 82 -8.63 8.15 7.17
CA ASN A 82 -8.51 9.56 6.79
C ASN A 82 -7.41 9.79 5.75
N ILE A 83 -7.27 8.86 4.80
CA ILE A 83 -6.24 8.95 3.77
C ILE A 83 -6.58 10.08 2.79
N ARG A 84 -5.59 10.92 2.51
CA ARG A 84 -5.71 12.07 1.61
C ARG A 84 -4.93 11.86 0.32
N LYS A 85 -3.88 11.02 0.36
CA LYS A 85 -3.03 10.70 -0.80
C LYS A 85 -2.55 9.26 -0.71
N TRP A 86 -2.56 8.58 -1.84
CA TRP A 86 -2.02 7.23 -1.94
C TRP A 86 -1.01 7.19 -3.08
N ALA A 87 0.27 6.97 -2.75
CA ALA A 87 1.35 6.81 -3.72
C ALA A 87 1.65 5.33 -3.89
N ILE A 88 1.82 4.90 -5.13
CA ILE A 88 2.16 3.51 -5.45
C ILE A 88 3.48 3.52 -6.22
N ILE A 89 4.50 2.86 -5.67
CA ILE A 89 5.76 2.67 -6.39
C ILE A 89 5.64 1.36 -7.17
N ILE A 90 5.79 1.48 -8.48
CA ILE A 90 5.52 0.39 -9.42
C ILE A 90 6.57 -0.72 -9.27
N SER A 91 6.10 -1.97 -9.26
CA SER A 91 6.96 -3.15 -9.23
C SER A 91 7.73 -3.31 -10.55
N ASP A 92 8.94 -3.88 -10.46
CA ASP A 92 9.69 -4.28 -11.63
C ASP A 92 9.17 -5.59 -12.24
N ASP A 93 8.32 -6.31 -11.51
CA ASP A 93 7.77 -7.60 -11.92
C ASP A 93 6.49 -7.43 -12.73
N MET A 94 6.46 -8.01 -13.92
CA MET A 94 5.32 -7.90 -14.84
C MET A 94 4.02 -8.45 -14.23
N PHE A 95 4.12 -9.58 -13.54
CA PHE A 95 2.92 -10.21 -12.96
C PHE A 95 2.34 -9.34 -11.83
N ASN A 96 3.21 -8.67 -11.06
CA ASN A 96 2.72 -7.71 -10.06
C ASN A 96 2.05 -6.53 -10.74
N GLN A 97 2.64 -6.00 -11.82
CA GLN A 97 2.05 -4.88 -12.56
C GLN A 97 0.66 -5.24 -13.09
N MET A 98 0.49 -6.46 -13.61
CA MET A 98 -0.80 -6.93 -14.09
C MET A 98 -1.83 -7.04 -12.96
N ALA A 99 -1.39 -7.60 -11.82
CA ALA A 99 -2.26 -7.72 -10.64
C ALA A 99 -2.72 -6.36 -10.14
N MET A 100 -1.80 -5.40 -10.05
CA MET A 100 -2.13 -4.05 -9.60
C MET A 100 -3.06 -3.35 -10.56
N SER A 101 -2.84 -3.50 -11.86
CA SER A 101 -3.72 -2.93 -12.88
C SER A 101 -5.14 -3.47 -12.73
N SER A 102 -5.27 -4.77 -12.53
CA SER A 102 -6.56 -5.42 -12.34
C SER A 102 -7.28 -4.92 -11.07
N MET A 103 -6.55 -4.88 -9.94
CA MET A 103 -7.11 -4.40 -8.68
C MET A 103 -7.52 -2.94 -8.78
N MET A 104 -6.66 -2.09 -9.34
CA MET A 104 -6.93 -0.66 -9.43
C MET A 104 -8.11 -0.37 -10.35
N GLY A 105 -8.30 -1.16 -11.39
CA GLY A 105 -9.47 -1.04 -12.25
C GLY A 105 -10.77 -1.19 -11.47
N LYS A 106 -10.77 -2.05 -10.45
CA LYS A 106 -11.94 -2.28 -9.59
C LYS A 106 -12.03 -1.29 -8.44
N MET A 107 -10.90 -0.79 -7.95
CA MET A 107 -10.86 0.11 -6.80
C MET A 107 -11.14 1.57 -7.16
N ARG A 108 -10.65 2.04 -8.32
CA ARG A 108 -10.73 3.45 -8.69
C ARG A 108 -12.11 4.09 -8.58
N PRO A 109 -13.20 3.43 -9.01
CA PRO A 109 -14.52 4.06 -8.90
C PRO A 109 -14.91 4.43 -7.45
N HIS A 110 -14.29 3.81 -6.47
CA HIS A 110 -14.60 4.01 -5.05
C HIS A 110 -13.65 4.96 -4.35
N LEU A 111 -12.53 5.33 -4.99
CA LEU A 111 -11.52 6.18 -4.37
C LEU A 111 -11.92 7.65 -4.48
N THR A 112 -11.79 8.38 -3.36
CA THR A 112 -12.18 9.79 -3.27
C THR A 112 -10.98 10.72 -3.11
N HIS A 113 -9.77 10.17 -3.10
CA HIS A 113 -8.53 10.94 -2.95
C HIS A 113 -7.57 10.62 -4.09
N PRO A 114 -6.57 11.48 -4.32
CA PRO A 114 -5.59 11.25 -5.39
C PRO A 114 -4.79 9.96 -5.18
N VAL A 115 -4.56 9.25 -6.28
CA VAL A 115 -3.67 8.09 -6.36
C VAL A 115 -2.68 8.37 -7.47
N GLU A 116 -1.39 8.30 -7.18
CA GLU A 116 -0.33 8.55 -8.15
C GLU A 116 0.69 7.42 -8.15
N TYR A 117 1.26 7.15 -9.33
CA TYR A 117 2.27 6.11 -9.52
C TYR A 117 3.65 6.73 -9.64
N PHE A 118 4.64 6.05 -9.04
CA PHE A 118 6.02 6.53 -9.03
C PHE A 118 7.00 5.41 -9.32
N GLN A 119 8.21 5.77 -9.74
CA GLN A 119 9.28 4.83 -10.02
C GLN A 119 10.20 4.61 -8.82
N ASP A 120 10.23 5.56 -7.88
CA ASP A 120 11.10 5.46 -6.72
C ASP A 120 10.50 6.13 -5.48
N LEU A 121 11.09 5.80 -4.33
CA LEU A 121 10.59 6.27 -3.05
C LEU A 121 10.74 7.78 -2.87
N ASN A 122 11.82 8.36 -3.35
CA ASN A 122 12.06 9.80 -3.15
C ASN A 122 10.98 10.66 -3.81
N THR A 123 10.64 10.36 -5.06
CA THR A 123 9.59 11.11 -5.75
C THR A 123 8.22 10.88 -5.12
N ALA A 124 7.95 9.65 -4.67
CA ALA A 124 6.71 9.34 -3.98
C ALA A 124 6.59 10.11 -2.67
N LYS A 125 7.66 10.15 -1.87
CA LYS A 125 7.67 10.88 -0.60
C LYS A 125 7.51 12.39 -0.83
N ASN A 126 8.19 12.93 -1.83
CA ASN A 126 8.08 14.35 -2.13
C ASN A 126 6.64 14.74 -2.46
N TRP A 127 5.97 13.92 -3.25
CA TRP A 127 4.56 14.16 -3.58
C TRP A 127 3.66 14.01 -2.35
N ALA A 128 3.88 12.99 -1.54
CA ALA A 128 3.07 12.71 -0.36
C ALA A 128 3.18 13.82 0.69
N GLU A 129 4.37 14.42 0.81
CA GLU A 129 4.66 15.45 1.80
C GLU A 129 4.20 16.85 1.40
N ARG A 130 3.87 17.07 0.14
CA ARG A 130 3.38 18.37 -0.30
C ARG A 130 1.98 18.65 0.25
N ALA A 131 1.79 19.88 0.67
CA ALA A 131 0.51 20.34 1.21
C ALA A 131 -0.60 20.34 0.15
#